data_a608a8a443282abd477fa87a25c324e9
#
_entry.id   a608a8a443282abd477fa87a25c324e9
#
_cell.length_a   1.000
_cell.length_b   1.000
_cell.length_c   1.000
_cell.angle_alpha   90.00
_cell.angle_beta   90.00
_cell.angle_gamma   90.00
#
_symmetry.space_group_name_H-M   'P 1'
#
loop_
_entity.id
_entity.type
_entity.pdbx_description
1 polymer ?
#
loop_
_entity_poly.entity_id
_entity_poly.type
_entity_poly.pdbx_seq_one_letter_code
_entity_poly.pdbx_strand_id
1 'polypeptide(L)'
;MNRITTLLALFAFALPCLGGKTLDVYWVDVEGGAATLIKTPAGESILIDSGNPGTRDAGRIHQVATREAGLKKIDHLITTHFHGDHYGGAAMLANLMPIGTVHDNGIPKKNPDRHRRNPIFPQLIKPYRDMKV
;
A
#
# COMPACT_ATOMS: atom_id res chain seq x y z
N MET A 1 16.64 18.39 -70.67
CA MET A 1 17.43 17.80 -69.52
C MET A 1 16.59 17.89 -68.27
N ASN A 2 15.89 16.81 -67.96
CA ASN A 2 15.03 16.75 -66.79
C ASN A 2 15.85 16.28 -65.57
N ARG A 3 15.93 17.13 -64.55
CA ARG A 3 16.51 16.76 -63.22
C ARG A 3 15.42 16.20 -62.34
N ILE A 4 15.42 14.89 -62.14
CA ILE A 4 14.57 14.21 -61.17
C ILE A 4 15.21 14.38 -59.79
N THR A 5 14.60 15.20 -58.93
CA THR A 5 15.01 15.36 -57.52
C THR A 5 14.34 14.27 -56.71
N THR A 6 15.10 13.24 -56.33
CA THR A 6 14.60 12.18 -55.44
C THR A 6 14.58 12.70 -54.02
N LEU A 7 13.38 12.90 -53.44
CA LEU A 7 13.19 13.25 -52.07
C LEU A 7 13.24 11.98 -51.20
N LEU A 8 14.32 11.81 -50.44
CA LEU A 8 14.49 10.70 -49.50
C LEU A 8 13.74 11.08 -48.22
N ALA A 9 12.55 10.51 -48.00
CA ALA A 9 11.80 10.68 -46.74
C ALA A 9 12.44 9.76 -45.69
N LEU A 10 13.14 10.34 -44.72
CA LEU A 10 13.65 9.64 -43.54
C LEU A 10 12.47 9.39 -42.60
N PHE A 11 11.93 8.16 -42.59
CA PHE A 11 10.97 7.72 -41.57
C PHE A 11 11.75 7.41 -40.28
N ALA A 12 11.77 8.34 -39.33
CA ALA A 12 12.26 8.08 -37.99
C ALA A 12 11.25 7.16 -37.26
N PHE A 13 11.53 5.87 -37.23
CA PHE A 13 10.82 4.95 -36.35
C PHE A 13 11.19 5.29 -34.90
N ALA A 14 10.34 6.02 -34.19
CA ALA A 14 10.39 6.12 -32.74
C ALA A 14 10.06 4.73 -32.16
N LEU A 15 11.09 3.97 -31.80
CA LEU A 15 10.90 2.74 -31.02
C LEU A 15 10.22 3.12 -29.70
N PRO A 16 9.04 2.53 -29.37
CA PRO A 16 8.46 2.73 -28.08
C PRO A 16 9.48 2.23 -27.04
N CYS A 17 9.91 3.11 -26.13
CA CYS A 17 10.68 2.72 -24.98
C CYS A 17 9.78 1.78 -24.18
N LEU A 18 10.02 0.48 -24.27
CA LEU A 18 9.38 -0.53 -23.42
C LEU A 18 9.92 -0.29 -22.00
N GLY A 19 9.30 0.64 -21.29
CA GLY A 19 9.56 0.83 -19.87
C GLY A 19 9.36 -0.51 -19.17
N GLY A 20 10.44 -1.11 -18.67
CA GLY A 20 10.37 -2.35 -17.91
C GLY A 20 9.43 -2.15 -16.74
N LYS A 21 8.63 -3.16 -16.40
CA LYS A 21 7.81 -3.14 -15.20
C LYS A 21 8.73 -3.07 -13.98
N THR A 22 8.56 -2.08 -13.15
CA THR A 22 9.37 -1.82 -11.95
C THR A 22 8.77 -2.47 -10.71
N LEU A 23 9.60 -2.72 -9.71
CA LEU A 23 9.17 -2.89 -8.33
C LEU A 23 9.17 -1.49 -7.69
N ASP A 24 8.00 -0.99 -7.35
CA ASP A 24 7.86 0.33 -6.74
C ASP A 24 7.64 0.19 -5.24
N VAL A 25 8.40 0.95 -4.45
CA VAL A 25 8.32 0.94 -2.97
C VAL A 25 8.01 2.35 -2.50
N TYR A 26 6.94 2.49 -1.73
CA TYR A 26 6.47 3.74 -1.17
C TYR A 26 6.54 3.68 0.36
N TRP A 27 7.35 4.52 0.99
CA TRP A 27 7.32 4.73 2.43
C TRP A 27 6.30 5.81 2.74
N VAL A 28 5.20 5.39 3.38
CA VAL A 28 4.13 6.33 3.72
C VAL A 28 4.46 7.01 5.05
N ASP A 29 4.34 8.34 5.07
CA ASP A 29 4.54 9.11 6.29
C ASP A 29 3.39 8.86 7.29
N VAL A 30 3.66 8.02 8.27
CA VAL A 30 2.78 7.70 9.41
C VAL A 30 3.45 8.06 10.75
N GLU A 31 4.37 9.03 10.71
CA GLU A 31 5.15 9.51 11.86
C GLU A 31 5.95 8.39 12.56
N GLY A 32 5.70 8.14 13.86
CA GLY A 32 6.42 7.12 14.62
C GLY A 32 6.00 5.67 14.35
N GLY A 33 5.01 5.44 13.46
CA GLY A 33 4.54 4.11 13.09
C GLY A 33 5.22 3.56 11.84
N ALA A 34 4.61 2.53 11.25
CA ALA A 34 5.10 1.93 10.00
C ALA A 34 3.99 1.76 8.96
N ALA A 35 4.30 2.09 7.71
CA ALA A 35 3.49 1.75 6.55
C ALA A 35 4.36 1.78 5.29
N THR A 36 4.57 0.62 4.68
CA THR A 36 5.33 0.50 3.43
C THR A 36 4.45 -0.18 2.38
N LEU A 37 4.17 0.53 1.29
CA LEU A 37 3.42 -0.01 0.17
C LEU A 37 4.39 -0.44 -0.94
N ILE A 38 4.21 -1.64 -1.43
CA ILE A 38 4.99 -2.22 -2.53
C ILE A 38 4.03 -2.54 -3.67
N LYS A 39 4.37 -2.11 -4.89
CA LYS A 39 3.72 -2.55 -6.11
C LYS A 39 4.70 -3.37 -6.92
N THR A 40 4.34 -4.62 -7.18
CA THR A 40 5.19 -5.55 -7.92
C THR A 40 5.17 -5.28 -9.43
N PRO A 41 6.16 -5.78 -10.19
CA PRO A 41 6.14 -5.70 -11.65
C PRO A 41 4.90 -6.36 -12.29
N ALA A 42 4.27 -7.31 -11.60
CA ALA A 42 3.03 -7.94 -12.03
C ALA A 42 1.78 -7.08 -11.77
N GLY A 43 1.93 -5.99 -10.98
CA GLY A 43 0.84 -5.09 -10.60
C GLY A 43 0.16 -5.47 -9.28
N GLU A 44 0.64 -6.51 -8.60
CA GLU A 44 0.20 -6.90 -7.27
C GLU A 44 0.66 -5.90 -6.22
N SER A 45 -0.15 -5.68 -5.19
CA SER A 45 0.12 -4.71 -4.13
C SER A 45 0.26 -5.39 -2.76
N ILE A 46 1.31 -4.99 -2.04
CA ILE A 46 1.60 -5.48 -0.70
C ILE A 46 1.74 -4.25 0.21
N LEU A 47 0.91 -4.15 1.24
CA LEU A 47 1.06 -3.16 2.29
C LEU A 47 1.63 -3.84 3.54
N ILE A 48 2.76 -3.36 4.03
CA ILE A 48 3.38 -3.82 5.27
C ILE A 48 3.11 -2.77 6.34
N ASP A 49 2.33 -3.15 7.35
CA ASP A 49 1.78 -2.31 8.39
C ASP A 49 0.89 -1.15 7.88
N SER A 50 0.18 -0.50 8.78
CA SER A 50 -0.88 0.45 8.43
C SER A 50 -0.91 1.71 9.31
N GLY A 51 0.15 1.96 10.07
CA GLY A 51 0.25 3.15 10.92
C GLY A 51 -0.68 3.14 12.13
N ASN A 52 -0.89 4.34 12.66
CA ASN A 52 -1.67 4.58 13.87
C ASN A 52 -3.18 4.47 13.63
N PRO A 53 -3.96 4.22 14.69
CA PRO A 53 -5.42 4.26 14.63
C PRO A 53 -5.96 5.63 14.18
N GLY A 54 -7.09 5.61 13.49
CA GLY A 54 -7.78 6.82 13.05
C GLY A 54 -7.69 7.05 11.54
N THR A 55 -8.10 8.24 11.12
CA THR A 55 -8.29 8.57 9.71
C THR A 55 -7.04 9.10 9.02
N ARG A 56 -6.08 9.66 9.78
CA ARG A 56 -4.90 10.33 9.24
C ARG A 56 -4.03 9.36 8.43
N ASP A 57 -3.54 8.31 9.07
CA ASP A 57 -2.58 7.38 8.45
C ASP A 57 -3.26 6.51 7.38
N ALA A 58 -4.45 6.00 7.66
CA ALA A 58 -5.27 5.32 6.67
C ALA A 58 -5.55 6.19 5.44
N GLY A 59 -5.82 7.49 5.64
CA GLY A 59 -6.02 8.45 4.56
C GLY A 59 -4.75 8.69 3.74
N ARG A 60 -3.59 8.80 4.37
CA ARG A 60 -2.29 8.94 3.70
C ARG A 60 -1.95 7.69 2.88
N ILE A 61 -2.13 6.50 3.47
CA ILE A 61 -1.93 5.23 2.76
C ILE A 61 -2.86 5.14 1.55
N HIS A 62 -4.15 5.43 1.73
CA HIS A 62 -5.12 5.45 0.64
C HIS A 62 -4.74 6.42 -0.47
N GLN A 63 -4.27 7.63 -0.13
CA GLN A 63 -3.82 8.61 -1.10
C GLN A 63 -2.60 8.11 -1.89
N VAL A 64 -1.57 7.57 -1.24
CA VAL A 64 -0.41 6.99 -1.92
C VAL A 64 -0.80 5.82 -2.80
N ALA A 65 -1.63 4.90 -2.28
CA ALA A 65 -2.09 3.75 -3.05
C ALA A 65 -2.85 4.16 -4.33
N THR A 66 -3.77 5.13 -4.22
CA THR A 66 -4.63 5.50 -5.35
C THR A 66 -3.99 6.48 -6.31
N ARG A 67 -3.29 7.51 -5.82
CA ARG A 67 -2.77 8.59 -6.66
C ARG A 67 -1.37 8.32 -7.17
N GLU A 68 -0.47 7.80 -6.32
CA GLU A 68 0.93 7.59 -6.70
C GLU A 68 1.13 6.19 -7.31
N ALA A 69 0.60 5.14 -6.67
CA ALA A 69 0.74 3.78 -7.14
C ALA A 69 -0.34 3.36 -8.16
N GLY A 70 -1.43 4.12 -8.32
CA GLY A 70 -2.52 3.83 -9.26
C GLY A 70 -3.32 2.58 -8.91
N LEU A 71 -3.39 2.22 -7.63
CA LEU A 71 -4.05 1.00 -7.16
C LEU A 71 -5.53 1.25 -6.87
N LYS A 72 -6.35 0.22 -7.03
CA LYS A 72 -7.78 0.23 -6.66
C LYS A 72 -8.08 -0.65 -5.44
N LYS A 73 -7.12 -1.43 -5.00
CA LYS A 73 -7.19 -2.33 -3.85
C LYS A 73 -5.79 -2.57 -3.29
N ILE A 74 -5.70 -3.11 -2.10
CA ILE A 74 -4.50 -3.75 -1.56
C ILE A 74 -4.69 -5.26 -1.66
N ASP A 75 -3.81 -5.96 -2.38
CA ASP A 75 -3.93 -7.42 -2.53
C ASP A 75 -3.54 -8.14 -1.25
N HIS A 76 -2.47 -7.70 -0.60
CA HIS A 76 -1.94 -8.28 0.62
C HIS A 76 -1.63 -7.21 1.65
N LEU A 77 -2.25 -7.31 2.84
CA LEU A 77 -1.87 -6.55 4.03
C LEU A 77 -1.08 -7.47 4.96
N ILE A 78 0.15 -7.10 5.26
CA ILE A 78 1.01 -7.80 6.22
C ILE A 78 1.06 -6.97 7.50
N THR A 79 0.58 -7.51 8.62
CA THR A 79 0.75 -6.92 9.94
C THR A 79 1.93 -7.58 10.63
N THR A 80 3.02 -6.83 10.82
CA THR A 80 4.25 -7.39 11.39
C THR A 80 4.09 -7.73 12.86
N HIS A 81 3.38 -6.88 13.59
CA HIS A 81 3.04 -7.09 15.00
C HIS A 81 1.91 -6.17 15.46
N PHE A 82 1.40 -6.40 16.68
CA PHE A 82 0.19 -5.74 17.18
C PHE A 82 0.46 -4.55 18.13
N HIS A 83 1.48 -3.72 17.86
CA HIS A 83 1.54 -2.37 18.41
C HIS A 83 0.61 -1.45 17.63
N GLY A 84 -0.02 -0.50 18.32
CA GLY A 84 -1.08 0.33 17.73
C GLY A 84 -0.66 1.13 16.51
N ASP A 85 0.60 1.53 16.43
CA ASP A 85 1.22 2.27 15.35
C ASP A 85 1.63 1.41 14.14
N HIS A 86 1.33 0.11 14.17
CA HIS A 86 1.55 -0.84 13.07
C HIS A 86 0.24 -1.37 12.48
N TYR A 87 -0.71 -1.83 13.32
CA TYR A 87 -1.99 -2.38 12.82
C TYR A 87 -3.13 -1.37 12.83
N GLY A 88 -2.94 -0.21 13.46
CA GLY A 88 -4.03 0.68 13.88
C GLY A 88 -4.87 1.26 12.75
N GLY A 89 -4.27 1.54 11.59
CA GLY A 89 -4.96 2.10 10.43
C GLY A 89 -5.71 1.07 9.58
N ALA A 90 -5.46 -0.24 9.76
CA ALA A 90 -5.94 -1.29 8.86
C ALA A 90 -7.46 -1.29 8.66
N ALA A 91 -8.22 -1.27 9.74
CA ALA A 91 -9.69 -1.30 9.67
C ALA A 91 -10.27 -0.03 9.01
N MET A 92 -9.65 1.13 9.25
CA MET A 92 -10.06 2.37 8.60
C MET A 92 -9.71 2.34 7.11
N LEU A 93 -8.54 1.81 6.74
CA LEU A 93 -8.14 1.64 5.35
C LEU A 93 -9.10 0.69 4.60
N ALA A 94 -9.52 -0.42 5.23
CA ALA A 94 -10.50 -1.36 4.67
C ALA A 94 -11.87 -0.70 4.37
N ASN A 95 -12.20 0.39 5.06
CA ASN A 95 -13.40 1.20 4.74
C ASN A 95 -13.18 2.16 3.55
N LEU A 96 -11.92 2.47 3.21
CA LEU A 96 -11.58 3.40 2.12
C LEU A 96 -11.32 2.67 0.81
N MET A 97 -10.77 1.46 0.85
CA MET A 97 -10.50 0.64 -0.32
C MET A 97 -10.47 -0.85 0.04
N PRO A 98 -10.75 -1.74 -0.93
CA PRO A 98 -10.72 -3.18 -0.68
C PRO A 98 -9.33 -3.68 -0.27
N ILE A 99 -9.29 -4.58 0.72
CA ILE A 99 -8.11 -5.36 1.11
C ILE A 99 -8.41 -6.83 0.80
N GLY A 100 -7.53 -7.51 0.07
CA GLY A 100 -7.75 -8.90 -0.37
C GLY A 100 -7.45 -9.91 0.72
N THR A 101 -6.20 -9.99 1.15
CA THR A 101 -5.77 -10.98 2.16
C THR A 101 -4.97 -10.28 3.26
N VAL A 102 -5.24 -10.65 4.51
CA VAL A 102 -4.46 -10.20 5.66
C VAL A 102 -3.57 -11.33 6.14
N HIS A 103 -2.31 -11.00 6.36
CA HIS A 103 -1.27 -11.87 6.88
C HIS A 103 -0.78 -11.33 8.21
N ASP A 104 -0.87 -12.13 9.26
CA ASP A 104 -0.31 -11.81 10.57
C ASP A 104 0.13 -13.11 11.28
N ASN A 105 0.78 -12.98 12.41
CA ASN A 105 1.24 -14.11 13.22
C ASN A 105 0.25 -14.49 14.34
N GLY A 106 -1.00 -14.06 14.23
CA GLY A 106 -2.07 -14.30 15.19
C GLY A 106 -2.21 -13.18 16.23
N ILE A 107 -3.46 -12.78 16.49
CA ILE A 107 -3.78 -11.71 17.46
C ILE A 107 -3.38 -12.16 18.87
N PRO A 108 -2.54 -11.40 19.59
CA PRO A 108 -2.08 -11.77 20.91
C PRO A 108 -3.24 -11.73 21.92
N LYS A 109 -3.21 -12.63 22.90
CA LYS A 109 -4.20 -12.67 24.00
C LYS A 109 -4.07 -11.47 24.96
N LYS A 110 -2.90 -10.84 25.02
CA LYS A 110 -2.60 -9.69 25.88
C LYS A 110 -2.09 -8.53 25.05
N ASN A 111 -2.35 -7.30 25.51
CA ASN A 111 -1.80 -6.11 24.87
C ASN A 111 -0.27 -6.19 24.79
N PRO A 112 0.34 -6.11 23.60
CA PRO A 112 1.79 -6.08 23.44
C PRO A 112 2.43 -4.79 23.97
N ASP A 113 1.67 -3.69 24.05
CA ASP A 113 2.11 -2.42 24.63
C ASP A 113 2.22 -2.54 26.14
N ARG A 114 3.29 -3.15 26.64
CA ARG A 114 3.50 -3.49 28.06
C ARG A 114 3.42 -2.31 29.03
N HIS A 115 3.73 -1.10 28.56
CA HIS A 115 3.71 0.12 29.38
C HIS A 115 2.31 0.67 29.65
N ARG A 116 1.31 0.20 28.90
CA ARG A 116 -0.07 0.49 29.16
C ARG A 116 -0.75 -0.80 29.62
N ARG A 117 -0.96 -0.95 30.93
CA ARG A 117 -1.95 -1.88 31.45
C ARG A 117 -3.30 -1.44 30.93
N ASN A 118 -3.54 -1.73 29.65
CA ASN A 118 -4.74 -1.29 28.99
C ASN A 118 -5.73 -2.46 28.98
N PRO A 119 -6.69 -2.49 29.92
CA PRO A 119 -7.70 -3.54 29.98
C PRO A 119 -8.61 -3.53 28.75
N ILE A 120 -8.52 -2.48 27.91
CA ILE A 120 -9.36 -2.30 26.73
C ILE A 120 -8.73 -2.85 25.43
N PHE A 121 -7.59 -3.56 25.50
CA PHE A 121 -6.99 -4.16 24.29
C PHE A 121 -7.98 -5.00 23.46
N PRO A 122 -8.85 -5.84 24.06
CA PRO A 122 -9.85 -6.57 23.29
C PRO A 122 -10.81 -5.66 22.50
N GLN A 123 -11.03 -4.43 22.99
CA GLN A 123 -11.85 -3.42 22.31
C GLN A 123 -11.05 -2.69 21.23
N LEU A 124 -9.77 -2.40 21.48
CA LEU A 124 -8.89 -1.73 20.52
C LEU A 124 -8.61 -2.60 19.30
N ILE A 125 -8.44 -3.91 19.49
CA ILE A 125 -8.18 -4.86 18.40
C ILE A 125 -9.44 -5.29 17.64
N LYS A 126 -10.63 -5.02 18.21
CA LYS A 126 -11.90 -5.45 17.59
C LYS A 126 -12.08 -4.95 16.16
N PRO A 127 -11.84 -3.67 15.82
CA PRO A 127 -11.98 -3.20 14.43
C PRO A 127 -11.08 -3.96 13.45
N TYR A 128 -9.85 -4.27 13.82
CA TYR A 128 -8.93 -5.07 13.01
C TYR A 128 -9.45 -6.50 12.82
N ARG A 129 -9.90 -7.15 13.90
CA ARG A 129 -10.42 -8.53 13.87
C ARG A 129 -11.66 -8.65 13.00
N ASP A 130 -12.53 -7.66 13.05
CA ASP A 130 -13.86 -7.68 12.44
C ASP A 130 -13.86 -6.98 11.06
N MET A 131 -12.70 -6.51 10.55
CA MET A 131 -12.65 -5.88 9.24
C MET A 131 -13.01 -6.87 8.14
N LYS A 132 -13.68 -6.36 7.12
CA LYS A 132 -14.06 -7.17 5.95
C LYS A 132 -12.88 -7.20 4.98
N VAL A 133 -12.43 -8.37 4.64
CA VAL A 133 -11.37 -8.68 3.68
C VAL A 133 -11.81 -9.79 2.76
#